data_0729251e6dd121a58d8618c5d91ce5de
#
_entry.id   0729251e6dd121a58d8618c5d91ce5de
#
_cell.length_a   1.000
_cell.length_b   1.000
_cell.length_c   1.000
_cell.angle_alpha   90.00
_cell.angle_beta   90.00
_cell.angle_gamma   90.00
#
_symmetry.space_group_name_H-M   'P 1'
#
loop_
_entity.id
_entity.type
_entity.pdbx_description
1 polymer ?
#
loop_
_entity_poly.entity_id
_entity_poly.type
_entity_poly.pdbx_seq_one_letter_code
_entity_poly.pdbx_strand_id
1 'polypeptide(L)'
;MQVTNKAFKAYDVRGVYPTEVNEEMAYRMGRIFSAMFAAETVVVGHDIRLSGRALVDALTEGLRHGGTKVIDIGQCGTEMIYFATAHLKADGGIMVTASHNPKEYNGMKLVRRDARPVSSDTGLKEIGEMVATTKPFAHQVVAGKTMGALEQLDIMPAYIEHLLTYVDTSVLKPMKIVANPGNGGAGPILKELAKHLPFEFIALNETPDGTFPNGVPNPLLLPNREATAKVVRESGADLGIAWDGDFDRCFLFDEKADFIEGYYIVGLLAEVFLHKEPGAKIMFDPRLTWNTEAILQRDGGVPVRCKSGHAFMKECMRNNDVLYGGEMSAHHYFRDFSCCDSGMIPWLLVTELMCRSGKKLSELVGERVAMYPCSGEINRKVADSAAVLAELGKKYADGEQDHLDGLSVAYDNWRFNVRVSNTEPVMRLNVETKGDKELLAAKTAELLEVIGGEEA
;
A
#
# COMPACT_ATOMS: atom_id res chain seq x y z
N MET A 1 -29.55 -6.84 10.86
CA MET A 1 -28.30 -7.49 11.32
C MET A 1 -27.69 -6.69 12.45
N GLN A 2 -27.06 -7.35 13.43
CA GLN A 2 -26.34 -6.62 14.48
C GLN A 2 -25.05 -6.08 13.92
N VAL A 3 -24.83 -4.77 13.95
CA VAL A 3 -23.58 -4.14 13.54
C VAL A 3 -22.61 -4.19 14.71
N THR A 4 -21.36 -4.58 14.44
CA THR A 4 -20.29 -4.65 15.45
C THR A 4 -19.09 -3.82 14.98
N ASN A 5 -18.14 -3.56 15.89
CA ASN A 5 -16.90 -2.88 15.55
C ASN A 5 -15.72 -3.82 15.25
N LYS A 6 -15.95 -5.12 15.09
CA LYS A 6 -14.89 -6.11 14.85
C LYS A 6 -14.08 -5.84 13.57
N ALA A 7 -14.72 -5.26 12.57
CA ALA A 7 -14.09 -4.90 11.30
C ALA A 7 -13.16 -3.68 11.40
N PHE A 8 -13.26 -2.87 12.46
CA PHE A 8 -12.42 -1.69 12.64
C PHE A 8 -11.03 -2.09 13.15
N LYS A 9 -10.02 -1.89 12.32
CA LYS A 9 -8.62 -2.23 12.60
C LYS A 9 -7.83 -0.96 12.97
N ALA A 10 -6.50 -1.06 13.01
CA ALA A 10 -5.65 0.06 13.42
C ALA A 10 -5.75 1.28 12.49
N TYR A 11 -5.98 1.07 11.19
CA TYR A 11 -5.96 2.16 10.19
C TYR A 11 -6.96 2.00 9.03
N ASP A 12 -7.81 0.99 9.06
CA ASP A 12 -8.87 0.77 8.09
C ASP A 12 -10.00 -0.10 8.67
N VAL A 13 -11.04 -0.31 7.88
CA VAL A 13 -12.11 -1.26 8.17
C VAL A 13 -11.93 -2.46 7.26
N ARG A 14 -11.89 -3.68 7.84
CA ARG A 14 -11.80 -4.95 7.09
C ARG A 14 -12.57 -6.04 7.79
N GLY A 15 -13.43 -6.72 7.06
CA GLY A 15 -14.19 -7.85 7.58
C GLY A 15 -14.89 -8.63 6.48
N VAL A 16 -15.45 -9.76 6.88
CA VAL A 16 -16.21 -10.65 5.98
C VAL A 16 -17.56 -10.01 5.66
N TYR A 17 -17.87 -9.90 4.37
CA TYR A 17 -19.18 -9.45 3.90
C TYR A 17 -20.14 -10.67 3.79
N PRO A 18 -21.42 -10.59 4.20
CA PRO A 18 -22.07 -9.43 4.83
C PRO A 18 -22.08 -9.47 6.37
N THR A 19 -21.33 -10.37 7.01
CA THR A 19 -21.46 -10.68 8.44
C THR A 19 -20.78 -9.65 9.35
N GLU A 20 -19.64 -9.10 8.92
CA GLU A 20 -18.86 -8.12 9.68
C GLU A 20 -18.88 -6.74 9.02
N VAL A 21 -18.94 -6.69 7.69
CA VAL A 21 -19.08 -5.48 6.87
C VAL A 21 -20.36 -5.62 6.06
N ASN A 22 -21.27 -4.66 6.14
CA ASN A 22 -22.56 -4.68 5.44
C ASN A 22 -23.07 -3.27 5.20
N GLU A 23 -24.20 -3.17 4.48
CA GLU A 23 -24.81 -1.91 4.07
C GLU A 23 -25.24 -1.04 5.25
N GLU A 24 -25.77 -1.65 6.34
CA GLU A 24 -26.16 -0.91 7.55
C GLU A 24 -24.94 -0.27 8.22
N MET A 25 -23.81 -1.01 8.28
CA MET A 25 -22.55 -0.48 8.78
C MET A 25 -22.05 0.69 7.90
N ALA A 26 -22.11 0.52 6.58
CA ALA A 26 -21.70 1.54 5.62
C ALA A 26 -22.56 2.82 5.72
N TYR A 27 -23.88 2.66 5.84
CA TYR A 27 -24.79 3.78 6.06
C TYR A 27 -24.45 4.54 7.34
N ARG A 28 -24.29 3.83 8.47
CA ARG A 28 -23.93 4.44 9.76
C ARG A 28 -22.61 5.16 9.68
N MET A 29 -21.61 4.55 9.02
CA MET A 29 -20.30 5.16 8.80
C MET A 29 -20.43 6.49 8.06
N GLY A 30 -21.20 6.56 6.97
CA GLY A 30 -21.46 7.81 6.25
C GLY A 30 -22.07 8.90 7.12
N ARG A 31 -23.06 8.54 7.93
CA ARG A 31 -23.71 9.47 8.87
C ARG A 31 -22.74 10.02 9.93
N ILE A 32 -21.93 9.12 10.50
CA ILE A 32 -20.98 9.47 11.55
C ILE A 32 -19.83 10.29 10.97
N PHE A 33 -19.29 9.91 9.80
CA PHE A 33 -18.23 10.64 9.12
C PHE A 33 -18.65 12.09 8.83
N SER A 34 -19.85 12.27 8.25
CA SER A 34 -20.43 13.59 7.98
C SER A 34 -20.49 14.48 9.24
N ALA A 35 -20.93 13.91 10.36
CA ALA A 35 -21.08 14.66 11.62
C ALA A 35 -19.74 14.91 12.31
N MET A 36 -18.88 13.88 12.43
CA MET A 36 -17.61 13.95 13.16
C MET A 36 -16.62 14.92 12.53
N PHE A 37 -16.54 14.93 11.20
CA PHE A 37 -15.60 15.79 10.47
C PHE A 37 -16.27 17.07 9.92
N ALA A 38 -17.55 17.31 10.23
CA ALA A 38 -18.33 18.44 9.68
C ALA A 38 -18.17 18.53 8.15
N ALA A 39 -18.15 17.38 7.47
CA ALA A 39 -17.79 17.29 6.07
C ALA A 39 -18.91 17.84 5.17
N GLU A 40 -18.58 18.83 4.35
CA GLU A 40 -19.48 19.42 3.34
C GLU A 40 -19.43 18.64 2.03
N THR A 41 -18.24 18.14 1.65
CA THR A 41 -18.03 17.35 0.43
C THR A 41 -17.15 16.16 0.69
N VAL A 42 -17.57 14.96 0.28
CA VAL A 42 -16.81 13.70 0.39
C VAL A 42 -16.76 12.97 -0.95
N VAL A 43 -15.57 12.52 -1.33
CA VAL A 43 -15.36 11.65 -2.49
C VAL A 43 -15.56 10.20 -2.06
N VAL A 44 -16.28 9.41 -2.86
CA VAL A 44 -16.44 7.98 -2.65
C VAL A 44 -16.12 7.18 -3.91
N GLY A 45 -15.69 5.95 -3.74
CA GLY A 45 -15.48 5.01 -4.82
C GLY A 45 -15.24 3.60 -4.27
N HIS A 46 -15.14 2.61 -5.15
CA HIS A 46 -14.95 1.22 -4.75
C HIS A 46 -13.99 0.49 -5.71
N ASP A 47 -13.36 -0.56 -5.16
CA ASP A 47 -12.59 -1.50 -5.97
C ASP A 47 -13.49 -2.43 -6.79
N ILE A 48 -12.91 -3.49 -7.33
CA ILE A 48 -13.58 -4.43 -8.23
C ILE A 48 -14.46 -5.46 -7.51
N ARG A 49 -14.48 -5.51 -6.17
CA ARG A 49 -15.21 -6.49 -5.37
C ARG A 49 -16.72 -6.40 -5.59
N LEU A 50 -17.38 -7.55 -5.71
CA LEU A 50 -18.81 -7.63 -6.05
C LEU A 50 -19.74 -6.89 -5.07
N SER A 51 -19.36 -6.82 -3.80
CA SER A 51 -20.10 -6.07 -2.76
C SER A 51 -19.81 -4.57 -2.75
N GLY A 52 -18.84 -4.10 -3.55
CA GLY A 52 -18.38 -2.69 -3.52
C GLY A 52 -19.49 -1.69 -3.78
N ARG A 53 -20.25 -1.88 -4.87
CA ARG A 53 -21.32 -0.95 -5.25
C ARG A 53 -22.42 -0.81 -4.18
N ALA A 54 -22.89 -1.93 -3.62
CA ALA A 54 -23.93 -1.90 -2.59
C ALA A 54 -23.47 -1.17 -1.32
N LEU A 55 -22.20 -1.35 -0.93
CA LEU A 55 -21.62 -0.64 0.22
C LEU A 55 -21.45 0.86 -0.06
N VAL A 56 -21.01 1.25 -1.27
CA VAL A 56 -20.91 2.66 -1.66
C VAL A 56 -22.28 3.32 -1.70
N ASP A 57 -23.33 2.65 -2.19
CA ASP A 57 -24.67 3.20 -2.23
C ASP A 57 -25.19 3.51 -0.81
N ALA A 58 -25.03 2.56 0.12
CA ALA A 58 -25.43 2.74 1.51
C ALA A 58 -24.60 3.83 2.22
N LEU A 59 -23.28 3.84 2.01
CA LEU A 59 -22.38 4.88 2.52
C LEU A 59 -22.78 6.27 2.02
N THR A 60 -23.04 6.38 0.72
CA THR A 60 -23.49 7.61 0.04
C THR A 60 -24.81 8.12 0.62
N GLU A 61 -25.78 7.22 0.81
CA GLU A 61 -27.04 7.59 1.45
C GLU A 61 -26.81 8.13 2.86
N GLY A 62 -25.97 7.48 3.66
CA GLY A 62 -25.59 7.92 4.98
C GLY A 62 -24.98 9.32 5.00
N LEU A 63 -23.98 9.58 4.14
CA LEU A 63 -23.34 10.90 3.99
C LEU A 63 -24.37 11.98 3.61
N ARG A 64 -25.19 11.72 2.60
CA ARG A 64 -26.21 12.65 2.11
C ARG A 64 -27.29 12.96 3.14
N HIS A 65 -27.72 11.97 3.90
CA HIS A 65 -28.63 12.17 5.04
C HIS A 65 -27.99 12.99 6.16
N GLY A 66 -26.65 13.00 6.25
CA GLY A 66 -25.87 13.90 7.10
C GLY A 66 -25.78 15.35 6.58
N GLY A 67 -26.25 15.62 5.35
CA GLY A 67 -26.16 16.92 4.67
C GLY A 67 -24.90 17.09 3.81
N THR A 68 -24.07 16.04 3.66
CA THR A 68 -22.81 16.09 2.91
C THR A 68 -23.07 15.88 1.42
N LYS A 69 -22.50 16.73 0.57
CA LYS A 69 -22.39 16.48 -0.88
C LYS A 69 -21.46 15.29 -1.12
N VAL A 70 -21.88 14.34 -1.94
CA VAL A 70 -21.07 13.18 -2.32
C VAL A 70 -20.65 13.30 -3.79
N ILE A 71 -19.36 13.09 -4.06
CA ILE A 71 -18.80 12.94 -5.39
C ILE A 71 -18.40 11.47 -5.54
N ASP A 72 -19.17 10.72 -6.33
CA ASP A 72 -18.94 9.30 -6.61
C ASP A 72 -18.08 9.19 -7.87
N ILE A 73 -16.84 8.68 -7.72
CA ILE A 73 -15.92 8.46 -8.83
C ILE A 73 -15.99 7.02 -9.39
N GLY A 74 -16.96 6.23 -8.91
CA GLY A 74 -17.22 4.89 -9.41
C GLY A 74 -16.18 3.86 -9.02
N GLN A 75 -15.91 2.91 -9.93
CA GLN A 75 -14.88 1.89 -9.76
C GLN A 75 -13.50 2.49 -9.94
N CYS A 76 -12.64 2.38 -8.93
CA CYS A 76 -11.34 3.03 -8.89
C CYS A 76 -10.35 2.24 -8.02
N GLY A 77 -9.12 2.72 -7.91
CA GLY A 77 -8.16 2.26 -6.89
C GLY A 77 -8.06 3.20 -5.71
N THR A 78 -7.42 2.69 -4.66
CA THR A 78 -7.24 3.43 -3.42
C THR A 78 -6.56 4.79 -3.64
N GLU A 79 -5.50 4.84 -4.42
CA GLU A 79 -4.76 6.07 -4.70
C GLU A 79 -5.57 7.12 -5.48
N MET A 80 -6.58 6.70 -6.27
CA MET A 80 -7.47 7.63 -6.97
C MET A 80 -8.39 8.38 -6.00
N ILE A 81 -8.80 7.76 -4.90
CA ILE A 81 -9.53 8.46 -3.82
C ILE A 81 -8.64 9.50 -3.15
N TYR A 82 -7.37 9.19 -2.91
CA TYR A 82 -6.43 10.17 -2.35
C TYR A 82 -6.23 11.35 -3.28
N PHE A 83 -5.96 11.06 -4.55
CA PHE A 83 -5.84 12.08 -5.59
C PHE A 83 -7.10 12.95 -5.69
N ALA A 84 -8.27 12.33 -5.85
CA ALA A 84 -9.54 13.05 -6.00
C ALA A 84 -9.86 13.91 -4.78
N THR A 85 -9.62 13.40 -3.55
CA THR A 85 -9.84 14.16 -2.32
C THR A 85 -9.01 15.45 -2.28
N ALA A 86 -7.73 15.36 -2.63
CA ALA A 86 -6.83 16.50 -2.65
C ALA A 86 -7.10 17.43 -3.83
N HIS A 87 -7.26 16.90 -5.04
CA HIS A 87 -7.48 17.64 -6.28
C HIS A 87 -8.77 18.46 -6.25
N LEU A 88 -9.86 17.86 -5.76
CA LEU A 88 -11.17 18.51 -5.62
C LEU A 88 -11.31 19.32 -4.32
N LYS A 89 -10.28 19.33 -3.47
CA LYS A 89 -10.30 19.99 -2.14
C LYS A 89 -11.49 19.55 -1.29
N ALA A 90 -11.85 18.26 -1.38
CA ALA A 90 -12.92 17.68 -0.59
C ALA A 90 -12.53 17.56 0.88
N ASP A 91 -13.52 17.52 1.78
CA ASP A 91 -13.31 17.40 3.22
C ASP A 91 -12.93 15.99 3.64
N GLY A 92 -13.15 15.02 2.75
CA GLY A 92 -12.73 13.65 2.94
C GLY A 92 -12.93 12.79 1.71
N GLY A 93 -12.38 11.57 1.80
CA GLY A 93 -12.53 10.52 0.80
C GLY A 93 -12.69 9.17 1.47
N ILE A 94 -13.53 8.32 0.91
CA ILE A 94 -13.75 6.97 1.41
C ILE A 94 -13.67 5.97 0.25
N MET A 95 -12.67 5.09 0.32
CA MET A 95 -12.48 3.98 -0.59
C MET A 95 -13.10 2.72 -0.02
N VAL A 96 -14.03 2.10 -0.74
CA VAL A 96 -14.58 0.79 -0.40
C VAL A 96 -13.72 -0.29 -1.02
N THR A 97 -12.94 -0.98 -0.19
CA THR A 97 -11.95 -1.99 -0.61
C THR A 97 -11.55 -2.89 0.56
N ALA A 98 -11.04 -4.07 0.24
CA ALA A 98 -10.27 -4.90 1.17
C ALA A 98 -8.90 -5.27 0.57
N SER A 99 -8.39 -4.49 -0.40
CA SER A 99 -7.07 -4.66 -1.03
C SER A 99 -6.84 -6.12 -1.47
N HIS A 100 -5.87 -6.79 -0.86
CA HIS A 100 -5.46 -8.17 -1.15
C HIS A 100 -6.11 -9.24 -0.25
N ASN A 101 -7.09 -8.88 0.59
CA ASN A 101 -7.82 -9.87 1.39
C ASN A 101 -8.66 -10.82 0.51
N PRO A 102 -9.01 -12.02 1.00
CA PRO A 102 -9.87 -12.95 0.27
C PRO A 102 -11.14 -12.30 -0.30
N LYS A 103 -11.71 -12.88 -1.35
CA LYS A 103 -12.85 -12.30 -2.11
C LYS A 103 -14.11 -12.04 -1.28
N GLU A 104 -14.28 -12.79 -0.19
CA GLU A 104 -15.39 -12.67 0.76
C GLU A 104 -15.26 -11.43 1.67
N TYR A 105 -14.10 -10.79 1.71
CA TYR A 105 -13.86 -9.61 2.50
C TYR A 105 -14.23 -8.35 1.74
N ASN A 106 -14.64 -7.32 2.50
CA ASN A 106 -14.66 -5.94 2.06
C ASN A 106 -14.32 -5.02 3.24
N GLY A 107 -14.25 -3.73 2.99
CA GLY A 107 -13.90 -2.76 4.02
C GLY A 107 -13.89 -1.34 3.51
N MET A 108 -13.23 -0.45 4.26
CA MET A 108 -13.14 0.96 3.90
C MET A 108 -11.82 1.55 4.38
N LYS A 109 -11.16 2.30 3.49
CA LYS A 109 -10.06 3.21 3.84
C LYS A 109 -10.61 4.64 3.84
N LEU A 110 -10.36 5.37 4.91
CA LEU A 110 -10.92 6.70 5.12
C LEU A 110 -9.81 7.74 5.15
N VAL A 111 -10.03 8.83 4.45
CA VAL A 111 -9.19 10.03 4.55
C VAL A 111 -10.06 11.26 4.78
N ARG A 112 -9.52 12.24 5.48
CA ARG A 112 -10.08 13.58 5.64
C ARG A 112 -9.40 14.56 4.68
N ARG A 113 -9.69 15.84 4.80
CA ARG A 113 -9.09 16.91 3.97
C ARG A 113 -7.58 16.68 3.75
N ASP A 114 -7.10 17.01 2.56
CA ASP A 114 -5.71 16.80 2.12
C ASP A 114 -5.28 15.33 2.09
N ALA A 115 -6.25 14.41 1.91
CA ALA A 115 -6.04 12.96 1.92
C ALA A 115 -5.33 12.45 3.21
N ARG A 116 -5.53 13.12 4.35
CA ARG A 116 -4.99 12.66 5.64
C ARG A 116 -5.72 11.42 6.12
N PRO A 117 -5.02 10.36 6.50
CA PRO A 117 -5.67 9.11 6.91
C PRO A 117 -6.50 9.28 8.19
N VAL A 118 -7.55 8.48 8.30
CA VAL A 118 -8.29 8.28 9.54
C VAL A 118 -7.90 6.91 10.11
N SER A 119 -7.10 6.92 11.18
CA SER A 119 -6.63 5.74 11.92
C SER A 119 -7.31 5.63 13.29
N SER A 120 -7.01 4.56 14.03
CA SER A 120 -7.48 4.40 15.42
C SER A 120 -7.20 5.63 16.29
N ASP A 121 -6.06 6.30 16.05
CA ASP A 121 -5.60 7.44 16.84
C ASP A 121 -6.20 8.78 16.36
N THR A 122 -6.90 8.78 15.22
CA THR A 122 -7.42 9.99 14.57
C THR A 122 -8.91 9.92 14.26
N GLY A 123 -9.65 9.01 14.94
CA GLY A 123 -11.10 8.95 14.90
C GLY A 123 -11.70 7.61 14.44
N LEU A 124 -10.92 6.66 13.89
CA LEU A 124 -11.48 5.39 13.39
C LEU A 124 -12.05 4.52 14.52
N LYS A 125 -11.41 4.53 15.68
CA LYS A 125 -11.89 3.81 16.86
C LYS A 125 -13.23 4.35 17.34
N GLU A 126 -13.35 5.68 17.47
CA GLU A 126 -14.56 6.37 17.86
C GLU A 126 -15.69 6.13 16.85
N ILE A 127 -15.39 6.18 15.55
CA ILE A 127 -16.34 5.82 14.50
C ILE A 127 -16.84 4.39 14.72
N GLY A 128 -15.95 3.43 14.96
CA GLY A 128 -16.30 2.03 15.21
C GLY A 128 -17.23 1.83 16.42
N GLU A 129 -16.96 2.53 17.52
CA GLU A 129 -17.81 2.53 18.73
C GLU A 129 -19.20 3.12 18.45
N MET A 130 -19.26 4.23 17.71
CA MET A 130 -20.52 4.87 17.31
C MET A 130 -21.33 4.01 16.33
N VAL A 131 -20.67 3.37 15.37
CA VAL A 131 -21.29 2.46 14.40
C VAL A 131 -21.91 1.25 15.09
N ALA A 132 -21.25 0.68 16.11
CA ALA A 132 -21.68 -0.50 16.84
C ALA A 132 -22.80 -0.20 17.88
N THR A 133 -23.23 1.05 18.01
CA THR A 133 -24.31 1.40 18.96
C THR A 133 -25.58 0.58 18.70
N THR A 134 -26.24 0.17 19.75
CA THR A 134 -27.52 -0.54 19.70
C THR A 134 -28.71 0.37 19.36
N LYS A 135 -28.53 1.69 19.43
CA LYS A 135 -29.57 2.65 19.07
C LYS A 135 -29.84 2.58 17.57
N PRO A 136 -31.11 2.48 17.13
CA PRO A 136 -31.42 2.50 15.71
C PRO A 136 -30.98 3.81 15.06
N PHE A 137 -30.33 3.71 13.90
CA PHE A 137 -30.14 4.85 13.02
C PHE A 137 -31.39 4.99 12.15
N ALA A 138 -32.04 6.13 12.20
CA ALA A 138 -33.14 6.41 11.28
C ALA A 138 -32.55 6.69 9.89
N HIS A 139 -33.02 5.93 8.88
CA HIS A 139 -32.67 6.13 7.47
C HIS A 139 -33.43 7.35 6.93
N GLN A 140 -33.05 8.51 7.39
CA GLN A 140 -33.67 9.79 7.01
C GLN A 140 -32.68 10.94 7.17
N VAL A 141 -32.97 12.06 6.54
CA VAL A 141 -32.18 13.28 6.68
C VAL A 141 -32.15 13.73 8.13
N VAL A 142 -30.99 14.15 8.63
CA VAL A 142 -30.82 14.71 9.98
C VAL A 142 -31.71 15.93 10.13
N ALA A 143 -32.42 16.03 11.27
CA ALA A 143 -33.27 17.18 11.57
C ALA A 143 -32.48 18.50 11.43
N GLY A 144 -33.07 19.44 10.71
CA GLY A 144 -32.45 20.75 10.42
C GLY A 144 -31.38 20.73 9.31
N LYS A 145 -31.12 19.58 8.67
CA LYS A 145 -30.26 19.49 7.51
C LYS A 145 -31.06 19.37 6.21
N THR A 146 -30.44 19.72 5.09
CA THR A 146 -30.91 19.37 3.75
C THR A 146 -30.16 18.15 3.27
N MET A 147 -30.82 17.27 2.52
CA MET A 147 -30.17 16.12 1.91
C MET A 147 -29.05 16.58 0.98
N GLY A 148 -27.83 16.06 1.18
CA GLY A 148 -26.68 16.40 0.36
C GLY A 148 -26.85 15.99 -1.12
N ALA A 149 -26.26 16.74 -2.02
CA ALA A 149 -26.25 16.42 -3.45
C ALA A 149 -25.42 15.14 -3.72
N LEU A 150 -25.72 14.47 -4.83
CA LEU A 150 -24.90 13.39 -5.40
C LEU A 150 -24.44 13.82 -6.79
N GLU A 151 -23.15 13.75 -7.02
CA GLU A 151 -22.49 13.99 -8.31
C GLU A 151 -21.70 12.75 -8.71
N GLN A 152 -21.77 12.35 -9.96
CA GLN A 152 -20.87 11.34 -10.55
C GLN A 152 -19.80 12.06 -11.35
N LEU A 153 -18.54 11.70 -11.14
CA LEU A 153 -17.41 12.34 -11.78
C LEU A 153 -16.42 11.29 -12.31
N ASP A 154 -16.09 11.41 -13.60
CA ASP A 154 -14.94 10.70 -14.15
C ASP A 154 -13.65 11.46 -13.81
N ILE A 155 -12.90 10.94 -12.84
CA ILE A 155 -11.63 11.53 -12.40
C ILE A 155 -10.43 11.05 -13.24
N MET A 156 -10.61 10.04 -14.11
CA MET A 156 -9.54 9.39 -14.85
C MET A 156 -8.67 10.37 -15.64
N PRO A 157 -9.22 11.32 -16.45
CA PRO A 157 -8.38 12.21 -17.23
C PRO A 157 -7.44 13.06 -16.38
N ALA A 158 -7.94 13.66 -15.30
CA ALA A 158 -7.14 14.48 -14.39
C ALA A 158 -6.09 13.65 -13.64
N TYR A 159 -6.44 12.43 -13.27
CA TYR A 159 -5.52 11.52 -12.60
C TYR A 159 -4.38 11.06 -13.52
N ILE A 160 -4.66 10.70 -14.78
CA ILE A 160 -3.63 10.36 -15.77
C ILE A 160 -2.70 11.54 -16.04
N GLU A 161 -3.25 12.74 -16.23
CA GLU A 161 -2.45 13.96 -16.40
C GLU A 161 -1.50 14.15 -15.20
N HIS A 162 -2.00 13.97 -13.99
CA HIS A 162 -1.19 14.07 -12.78
C HIS A 162 -0.08 13.01 -12.73
N LEU A 163 -0.37 11.75 -13.04
CA LEU A 163 0.65 10.69 -13.07
C LEU A 163 1.78 11.01 -14.05
N LEU A 164 1.46 11.56 -15.21
CA LEU A 164 2.45 11.94 -16.23
C LEU A 164 3.36 13.09 -15.77
N THR A 165 3.00 13.87 -14.75
CA THR A 165 3.90 14.90 -14.21
C THR A 165 5.09 14.32 -13.45
N TYR A 166 5.06 13.06 -13.03
CA TYR A 166 6.16 12.40 -12.31
C TYR A 166 7.30 11.94 -13.21
N VAL A 167 7.05 11.78 -14.50
CA VAL A 167 7.98 11.22 -15.47
C VAL A 167 8.20 12.18 -16.64
N ASP A 168 9.48 12.34 -17.02
CA ASP A 168 9.82 13.06 -18.25
C ASP A 168 9.62 12.14 -19.45
N THR A 169 8.46 12.25 -20.09
CA THR A 169 8.10 11.41 -21.23
C THR A 169 9.02 11.58 -22.44
N SER A 170 9.74 12.71 -22.54
CA SER A 170 10.65 13.00 -23.67
C SER A 170 11.90 12.11 -23.70
N VAL A 171 12.28 11.53 -22.53
CA VAL A 171 13.45 10.66 -22.41
C VAL A 171 13.11 9.18 -22.49
N LEU A 172 11.82 8.85 -22.46
CA LEU A 172 11.37 7.47 -22.53
C LEU A 172 11.67 6.86 -23.90
N LYS A 173 12.11 5.62 -23.89
CA LYS A 173 12.43 4.83 -25.08
C LYS A 173 11.49 3.62 -25.15
N PRO A 174 11.24 3.08 -26.35
CA PRO A 174 10.49 1.84 -26.48
C PRO A 174 11.03 0.74 -25.57
N MET A 175 10.17 0.14 -24.80
CA MET A 175 10.43 -1.03 -23.96
C MET A 175 9.24 -1.97 -24.03
N LYS A 176 9.49 -3.27 -23.90
CA LYS A 176 8.46 -4.29 -23.76
C LYS A 176 8.23 -4.57 -22.28
N ILE A 177 7.01 -4.36 -21.83
CA ILE A 177 6.64 -4.45 -20.41
C ILE A 177 5.49 -5.45 -20.23
N VAL A 178 5.72 -6.48 -19.41
CA VAL A 178 4.63 -7.34 -18.94
C VAL A 178 3.92 -6.63 -17.79
N ALA A 179 2.61 -6.47 -17.91
CA ALA A 179 1.80 -5.80 -16.90
C ALA A 179 0.68 -6.72 -16.42
N ASN A 180 0.67 -7.03 -15.12
CA ASN A 180 -0.28 -7.94 -14.49
C ASN A 180 -1.12 -7.25 -13.40
N PRO A 181 -2.26 -6.65 -13.73
CA PRO A 181 -3.25 -6.19 -12.76
C PRO A 181 -3.90 -7.28 -11.89
N GLY A 182 -3.73 -8.55 -12.22
CA GLY A 182 -4.31 -9.66 -11.45
C GLY A 182 -5.84 -9.67 -11.41
N ASN A 183 -6.51 -9.19 -12.44
CA ASN A 183 -7.95 -8.90 -12.48
C ASN A 183 -8.39 -7.82 -11.47
N GLY A 184 -7.43 -7.04 -10.91
CA GLY A 184 -7.68 -5.91 -10.01
C GLY A 184 -7.99 -4.60 -10.76
N GLY A 185 -7.94 -3.49 -10.01
CA GLY A 185 -8.32 -2.17 -10.52
C GLY A 185 -7.33 -1.49 -11.46
N ALA A 186 -6.07 -1.97 -11.59
CA ALA A 186 -5.01 -1.28 -12.33
C ALA A 186 -5.17 -1.32 -13.87
N GLY A 187 -5.90 -2.30 -14.42
CA GLY A 187 -6.01 -2.52 -15.87
C GLY A 187 -6.52 -1.29 -16.66
N PRO A 188 -7.66 -0.69 -16.29
CA PRO A 188 -8.16 0.52 -16.94
C PRO A 188 -7.18 1.69 -16.92
N ILE A 189 -6.46 1.88 -15.82
CA ILE A 189 -5.45 2.95 -15.67
C ILE A 189 -4.28 2.71 -16.63
N LEU A 190 -3.79 1.48 -16.67
CA LEU A 190 -2.72 1.09 -17.56
C LEU A 190 -3.10 1.32 -19.03
N LYS A 191 -4.34 0.97 -19.40
CA LYS A 191 -4.86 1.19 -20.77
C LYS A 191 -4.89 2.67 -21.16
N GLU A 192 -5.20 3.57 -20.23
CA GLU A 192 -5.16 5.01 -20.48
C GLU A 192 -3.70 5.51 -20.54
N LEU A 193 -2.84 5.14 -19.58
CA LEU A 193 -1.42 5.52 -19.58
C LEU A 193 -0.68 5.06 -20.84
N ALA A 194 -0.99 3.86 -21.34
CA ALA A 194 -0.37 3.32 -22.55
C ALA A 194 -0.52 4.21 -23.79
N LYS A 195 -1.53 5.06 -23.84
CA LYS A 195 -1.72 6.02 -24.95
C LYS A 195 -0.69 7.15 -24.95
N HIS A 196 -0.01 7.36 -23.84
CA HIS A 196 0.92 8.47 -23.62
C HIS A 196 2.38 8.02 -23.50
N LEU A 197 2.63 6.71 -23.52
CA LEU A 197 3.95 6.12 -23.26
C LEU A 197 4.43 5.32 -24.49
N PRO A 198 5.73 5.32 -24.81
CA PRO A 198 6.27 4.61 -25.97
C PRO A 198 6.48 3.10 -25.73
N PHE A 199 5.77 2.50 -24.75
CA PHE A 199 5.96 1.14 -24.32
C PHE A 199 5.02 0.15 -25.02
N GLU A 200 5.53 -1.05 -25.33
CA GLU A 200 4.72 -2.18 -25.74
C GLU A 200 4.30 -2.97 -24.46
N PHE A 201 3.01 -2.94 -24.15
CA PHE A 201 2.49 -3.67 -23.00
C PHE A 201 1.98 -5.05 -23.40
N ILE A 202 2.47 -6.09 -22.70
CA ILE A 202 1.90 -7.44 -22.69
C ILE A 202 1.03 -7.53 -21.44
N ALA A 203 -0.27 -7.34 -21.64
CA ALA A 203 -1.24 -7.33 -20.54
C ALA A 203 -1.63 -8.77 -20.13
N LEU A 204 -1.54 -9.05 -18.83
CA LEU A 204 -1.94 -10.31 -18.22
C LEU A 204 -3.03 -10.02 -17.19
N ASN A 205 -4.18 -10.73 -17.26
CA ASN A 205 -5.30 -10.54 -16.32
C ASN A 205 -5.73 -9.06 -16.20
N GLU A 206 -5.79 -8.34 -17.32
CA GLU A 206 -6.01 -6.88 -17.34
C GLU A 206 -7.46 -6.46 -17.03
N THR A 207 -8.43 -7.33 -17.35
CA THR A 207 -9.84 -7.02 -17.15
C THR A 207 -10.21 -7.14 -15.67
N PRO A 208 -10.75 -6.09 -15.04
CA PRO A 208 -11.22 -6.15 -13.67
C PRO A 208 -12.32 -7.22 -13.49
N ASP A 209 -12.16 -8.09 -12.49
CA ASP A 209 -13.12 -9.15 -12.20
C ASP A 209 -13.17 -9.46 -10.71
N GLY A 210 -14.27 -9.04 -10.05
CA GLY A 210 -14.48 -9.24 -8.61
C GLY A 210 -14.69 -10.69 -8.18
N THR A 211 -14.76 -11.64 -9.12
CA THR A 211 -14.74 -13.08 -8.79
C THR A 211 -13.34 -13.61 -8.55
N PHE A 212 -12.31 -12.85 -8.95
CA PHE A 212 -10.89 -13.21 -8.87
C PHE A 212 -10.58 -14.60 -9.44
N PRO A 213 -10.80 -14.83 -10.75
CA PRO A 213 -10.67 -16.15 -11.36
C PRO A 213 -9.25 -16.72 -11.29
N ASN A 214 -8.24 -15.85 -11.14
CA ASN A 214 -6.83 -16.20 -11.00
C ASN A 214 -6.30 -16.03 -9.56
N GLY A 215 -7.20 -15.99 -8.57
CA GLY A 215 -6.89 -15.67 -7.18
C GLY A 215 -6.81 -14.15 -6.93
N VAL A 216 -6.90 -13.77 -5.67
CA VAL A 216 -6.77 -12.35 -5.27
C VAL A 216 -5.31 -11.91 -5.49
N PRO A 217 -5.05 -10.82 -6.23
CA PRO A 217 -3.68 -10.41 -6.54
C PRO A 217 -2.96 -9.93 -5.28
N ASN A 218 -1.88 -10.63 -4.96
CA ASN A 218 -0.96 -10.30 -3.88
C ASN A 218 0.46 -10.80 -4.24
N PRO A 219 1.24 -10.03 -5.01
CA PRO A 219 2.58 -10.45 -5.45
C PRO A 219 3.62 -10.60 -4.34
N LEU A 220 3.32 -10.20 -3.10
CA LEU A 220 4.17 -10.52 -1.95
C LEU A 220 4.25 -12.04 -1.72
N LEU A 221 3.17 -12.77 -2.02
CA LEU A 221 3.13 -14.21 -1.88
C LEU A 221 3.86 -14.89 -3.05
N LEU A 222 4.79 -15.77 -2.75
CA LEU A 222 5.60 -16.50 -3.75
C LEU A 222 4.77 -17.17 -4.86
N PRO A 223 3.66 -17.90 -4.56
CA PRO A 223 2.87 -18.54 -5.61
C PRO A 223 2.27 -17.55 -6.63
N ASN A 224 2.03 -16.30 -6.24
CA ASN A 224 1.43 -15.29 -7.11
C ASN A 224 2.45 -14.60 -8.05
N ARG A 225 3.75 -14.85 -7.88
CA ARG A 225 4.81 -14.24 -8.68
C ARG A 225 5.00 -14.96 -10.03
N GLU A 226 4.81 -16.28 -10.07
CA GLU A 226 5.15 -17.11 -11.22
C GLU A 226 4.38 -16.74 -12.49
N ALA A 227 3.11 -16.34 -12.38
CA ALA A 227 2.32 -15.94 -13.55
C ALA A 227 2.96 -14.77 -14.32
N THR A 228 3.44 -13.75 -13.61
CA THR A 228 4.14 -12.61 -14.21
C THR A 228 5.53 -13.00 -14.69
N ALA A 229 6.32 -13.66 -13.84
CA ALA A 229 7.69 -14.08 -14.14
C ALA A 229 7.76 -14.97 -15.40
N LYS A 230 6.82 -15.91 -15.55
CA LYS A 230 6.73 -16.77 -16.73
C LYS A 230 6.58 -15.96 -18.02
N VAL A 231 5.65 -15.01 -18.05
CA VAL A 231 5.40 -14.20 -19.25
C VAL A 231 6.58 -13.28 -19.56
N VAL A 232 7.26 -12.73 -18.54
CA VAL A 232 8.52 -11.98 -18.75
C VAL A 232 9.57 -12.84 -19.45
N ARG A 233 9.81 -14.07 -18.95
CA ARG A 233 10.78 -15.01 -19.57
C ARG A 233 10.41 -15.38 -21.00
N GLU A 234 9.15 -15.73 -21.23
CA GLU A 234 8.68 -16.22 -22.55
C GLU A 234 8.64 -15.12 -23.60
N SER A 235 8.35 -13.88 -23.21
CA SER A 235 8.25 -12.74 -24.13
C SER A 235 9.58 -12.00 -24.34
N GLY A 236 10.59 -12.25 -23.49
CA GLY A 236 11.82 -11.46 -23.46
C GLY A 236 11.55 -9.99 -23.13
N ALA A 237 10.61 -9.71 -22.24
CA ALA A 237 10.28 -8.35 -21.83
C ALA A 237 11.42 -7.70 -21.04
N ASP A 238 11.52 -6.37 -21.11
CA ASP A 238 12.50 -5.58 -20.39
C ASP A 238 12.16 -5.41 -18.91
N LEU A 239 10.87 -5.51 -18.57
CA LEU A 239 10.33 -5.30 -17.24
C LEU A 239 9.03 -6.07 -17.07
N GLY A 240 8.79 -6.59 -15.85
CA GLY A 240 7.49 -7.07 -15.40
C GLY A 240 6.96 -6.20 -14.27
N ILE A 241 5.66 -5.92 -14.30
CA ILE A 241 4.96 -5.15 -13.26
C ILE A 241 3.73 -5.92 -12.81
N ALA A 242 3.51 -5.99 -11.50
CA ALA A 242 2.28 -6.53 -10.93
C ALA A 242 1.77 -5.61 -9.81
N TRP A 243 0.46 -5.61 -9.58
CA TRP A 243 -0.19 -4.83 -8.54
C TRP A 243 -1.05 -5.71 -7.64
N ASP A 244 -1.41 -5.20 -6.49
CA ASP A 244 -2.46 -5.78 -5.66
C ASP A 244 -3.86 -5.29 -6.08
N GLY A 245 -4.92 -5.74 -5.38
CA GLY A 245 -6.29 -5.59 -5.85
C GLY A 245 -6.77 -4.16 -6.04
N ASP A 246 -6.39 -3.25 -5.16
CA ASP A 246 -6.71 -1.82 -5.21
C ASP A 246 -5.53 -0.93 -5.65
N PHE A 247 -4.49 -1.56 -6.17
CA PHE A 247 -3.27 -1.07 -6.83
C PHE A 247 -2.54 0.08 -6.12
N ASP A 248 -2.59 0.14 -4.81
CA ASP A 248 -1.77 1.08 -4.05
C ASP A 248 -0.32 0.56 -3.82
N ARG A 249 0.00 -0.64 -4.33
CA ARG A 249 1.32 -1.26 -4.32
C ARG A 249 1.75 -1.72 -5.70
N CYS A 250 3.05 -1.53 -6.00
CA CYS A 250 3.69 -1.89 -7.26
C CYS A 250 4.84 -2.86 -7.03
N PHE A 251 4.85 -3.97 -7.75
CA PHE A 251 5.85 -5.02 -7.66
C PHE A 251 6.54 -5.19 -9.00
N LEU A 252 7.87 -5.24 -8.99
CA LEU A 252 8.67 -5.26 -10.19
C LEU A 252 9.42 -6.59 -10.36
N PHE A 253 9.55 -6.99 -11.62
CA PHE A 253 10.35 -8.12 -12.06
C PHE A 253 11.35 -7.61 -13.09
N ASP A 254 12.61 -8.00 -12.99
CA ASP A 254 13.61 -7.61 -13.96
C ASP A 254 13.50 -8.41 -15.28
N GLU A 255 14.35 -8.11 -16.24
CA GLU A 255 14.38 -8.77 -17.56
C GLU A 255 14.79 -10.25 -17.51
N LYS A 256 15.25 -10.75 -16.35
CA LYS A 256 15.51 -12.16 -16.08
C LYS A 256 14.32 -12.86 -15.44
N ALA A 257 13.25 -12.08 -15.19
CA ALA A 257 12.06 -12.48 -14.46
C ALA A 257 12.29 -12.72 -12.95
N ASP A 258 13.37 -12.17 -12.40
CA ASP A 258 13.59 -12.18 -10.96
C ASP A 258 12.73 -11.11 -10.30
N PHE A 259 12.00 -11.50 -9.24
CA PHE A 259 11.22 -10.57 -8.43
C PHE A 259 12.16 -9.66 -7.63
N ILE A 260 11.95 -8.35 -7.74
CA ILE A 260 12.74 -7.38 -6.99
C ILE A 260 12.02 -7.04 -5.69
N GLU A 261 12.62 -7.39 -4.56
CA GLU A 261 12.06 -7.04 -3.26
C GLU A 261 11.88 -5.52 -3.13
N GLY A 262 10.71 -5.08 -2.60
CA GLY A 262 10.38 -3.65 -2.45
C GLY A 262 11.46 -2.86 -1.73
N TYR A 263 12.18 -3.48 -0.81
CA TYR A 263 13.35 -2.94 -0.13
C TYR A 263 14.40 -2.32 -1.06
N TYR A 264 14.73 -2.98 -2.18
CA TYR A 264 15.70 -2.45 -3.15
C TYR A 264 15.10 -1.33 -4.00
N ILE A 265 13.81 -1.41 -4.32
CA ILE A 265 13.10 -0.35 -5.04
C ILE A 265 13.01 0.92 -4.19
N VAL A 266 12.77 0.79 -2.87
CA VAL A 266 12.82 1.93 -1.94
C VAL A 266 14.17 2.64 -2.01
N GLY A 267 15.27 1.88 -1.97
CA GLY A 267 16.61 2.46 -2.10
C GLY A 267 16.86 3.11 -3.47
N LEU A 268 16.46 2.42 -4.55
CA LEU A 268 16.62 2.93 -5.91
C LEU A 268 15.87 4.26 -6.13
N LEU A 269 14.62 4.35 -5.66
CA LEU A 269 13.84 5.58 -5.76
C LEU A 269 14.36 6.66 -4.81
N ALA A 270 14.88 6.30 -3.62
CA ALA A 270 15.55 7.26 -2.74
C ALA A 270 16.71 7.97 -3.46
N GLU A 271 17.54 7.21 -4.20
CA GLU A 271 18.62 7.77 -5.02
C GLU A 271 18.08 8.74 -6.09
N VAL A 272 17.01 8.37 -6.80
CA VAL A 272 16.37 9.22 -7.81
C VAL A 272 15.91 10.55 -7.20
N PHE A 273 15.27 10.50 -6.03
CA PHE A 273 14.77 11.71 -5.37
C PHE A 273 15.90 12.56 -4.78
N LEU A 274 16.96 11.97 -4.26
CA LEU A 274 18.11 12.71 -3.77
C LEU A 274 18.90 13.42 -4.88
N HIS A 275 18.93 12.86 -6.09
CA HIS A 275 19.47 13.57 -7.26
C HIS A 275 18.63 14.79 -7.66
N LYS A 276 17.29 14.74 -7.47
CA LYS A 276 16.39 15.87 -7.75
C LYS A 276 16.45 16.94 -6.64
N GLU A 277 16.51 16.52 -5.37
CA GLU A 277 16.51 17.39 -4.19
C GLU A 277 17.60 16.92 -3.20
N PRO A 278 18.86 17.36 -3.35
CA PRO A 278 19.95 16.98 -2.45
C PRO A 278 19.67 17.38 -1.00
N GLY A 279 19.98 16.49 -0.06
CA GLY A 279 19.73 16.72 1.37
C GLY A 279 18.29 16.45 1.82
N ALA A 280 17.42 15.98 0.92
CA ALA A 280 16.04 15.67 1.26
C ALA A 280 15.93 14.57 2.31
N LYS A 281 14.83 14.60 3.07
CA LYS A 281 14.46 13.53 3.99
C LYS A 281 13.79 12.40 3.22
N ILE A 282 14.25 11.18 3.49
CA ILE A 282 13.72 9.93 2.91
C ILE A 282 13.24 9.03 4.05
N MET A 283 12.01 8.56 3.93
CA MET A 283 11.38 7.72 4.94
C MET A 283 11.38 6.25 4.51
N PHE A 284 11.60 5.37 5.48
CA PHE A 284 11.51 3.92 5.29
C PHE A 284 11.12 3.21 6.58
N ASP A 285 10.59 2.00 6.43
CA ASP A 285 10.21 1.16 7.57
C ASP A 285 11.41 0.42 8.17
N PRO A 286 11.34 -0.01 9.46
CA PRO A 286 12.49 -0.58 10.16
C PRO A 286 12.76 -2.05 9.87
N ARG A 287 11.98 -2.71 8.99
CA ARG A 287 12.13 -4.14 8.71
C ARG A 287 13.47 -4.46 8.07
N LEU A 288 13.83 -3.71 7.01
CA LEU A 288 15.11 -3.80 6.29
C LEU A 288 15.59 -2.36 6.04
N THR A 289 16.81 -2.01 6.50
CA THR A 289 17.24 -0.59 6.54
C THR A 289 18.58 -0.33 5.86
N TRP A 290 19.51 -1.25 5.92
CA TRP A 290 20.92 -0.99 5.56
C TRP A 290 21.16 -0.55 4.12
N ASN A 291 20.41 -1.12 3.16
CA ASN A 291 20.51 -0.67 1.77
C ASN A 291 20.15 0.82 1.64
N THR A 292 18.99 1.20 2.19
CA THR A 292 18.51 2.59 2.11
C THR A 292 19.41 3.52 2.91
N GLU A 293 19.81 3.16 4.14
CA GLU A 293 20.73 3.95 4.97
C GLU A 293 22.07 4.20 4.28
N ALA A 294 22.64 3.19 3.63
CA ALA A 294 23.91 3.34 2.90
C ALA A 294 23.79 4.27 1.68
N ILE A 295 22.64 4.25 0.99
CA ILE A 295 22.36 5.20 -0.10
C ILE A 295 22.26 6.62 0.45
N LEU A 296 21.49 6.81 1.53
CA LEU A 296 21.32 8.12 2.15
C LEU A 296 22.66 8.67 2.64
N GLN A 297 23.51 7.83 3.24
CA GLN A 297 24.85 8.23 3.68
C GLN A 297 25.74 8.64 2.51
N ARG A 298 25.70 7.89 1.39
CA ARG A 298 26.47 8.18 0.18
C ARG A 298 26.04 9.49 -0.48
N ASP A 299 24.72 9.71 -0.59
CA ASP A 299 24.13 10.79 -1.40
C ASP A 299 23.67 12.00 -0.55
N GLY A 300 23.98 11.99 0.75
CA GLY A 300 23.71 13.12 1.65
C GLY A 300 22.24 13.30 2.03
N GLY A 301 21.43 12.23 1.94
CA GLY A 301 20.03 12.25 2.37
C GLY A 301 19.86 12.13 3.89
N VAL A 302 18.72 12.57 4.40
CA VAL A 302 18.39 12.49 5.83
C VAL A 302 17.42 11.34 6.09
N PRO A 303 17.80 10.30 6.88
CA PRO A 303 16.93 9.16 7.15
C PRO A 303 15.80 9.52 8.12
N VAL A 304 14.59 9.06 7.82
CA VAL A 304 13.43 9.10 8.71
C VAL A 304 12.87 7.69 8.83
N ARG A 305 13.07 7.04 9.98
CA ARG A 305 12.48 5.72 10.23
C ARG A 305 11.06 5.87 10.79
N CYS A 306 10.13 5.08 10.27
CA CYS A 306 8.73 5.07 10.68
C CYS A 306 8.22 3.65 10.79
N LYS A 307 7.36 3.36 11.76
CA LYS A 307 6.72 2.05 11.87
C LYS A 307 5.86 1.76 10.65
N SER A 308 5.78 0.48 10.27
CA SER A 308 5.04 0.01 9.10
C SER A 308 3.54 0.28 9.21
N GLY A 309 2.93 0.58 8.08
CA GLY A 309 1.50 0.79 7.90
C GLY A 309 1.18 2.14 7.28
N HIS A 310 0.41 2.10 6.20
CA HIS A 310 0.19 3.25 5.32
C HIS A 310 -0.29 4.52 6.04
N ALA A 311 -1.13 4.40 7.08
CA ALA A 311 -1.61 5.58 7.81
C ALA A 311 -0.49 6.22 8.64
N PHE A 312 0.36 5.41 9.29
CA PHE A 312 1.49 5.92 10.08
C PHE A 312 2.54 6.55 9.19
N MET A 313 2.85 5.92 8.06
CA MET A 313 3.79 6.44 7.07
C MET A 313 3.34 7.80 6.52
N LYS A 314 2.06 7.95 6.15
CA LYS A 314 1.48 9.21 5.67
C LYS A 314 1.58 10.35 6.69
N GLU A 315 1.26 10.09 7.94
CA GLU A 315 1.37 11.10 9.00
C GLU A 315 2.84 11.40 9.35
N CYS A 316 3.71 10.39 9.39
CA CYS A 316 5.14 10.57 9.58
C CYS A 316 5.75 11.44 8.47
N MET A 317 5.37 11.20 7.22
CA MET A 317 5.81 11.97 6.06
C MET A 317 5.46 13.46 6.20
N ARG A 318 4.21 13.77 6.57
CA ARG A 318 3.73 15.15 6.77
C ARG A 318 4.43 15.85 7.93
N ASN A 319 4.54 15.15 9.06
CA ASN A 319 5.09 15.73 10.30
C ASN A 319 6.59 16.01 10.20
N ASN A 320 7.31 15.32 9.31
CA ASN A 320 8.75 15.45 9.15
C ASN A 320 9.15 16.14 7.83
N ASP A 321 8.21 16.57 6.99
CA ASP A 321 8.49 17.16 5.67
C ASP A 321 9.40 16.23 4.83
N VAL A 322 8.95 15.01 4.63
CA VAL A 322 9.66 13.98 3.88
C VAL A 322 9.33 14.10 2.40
N LEU A 323 10.33 14.00 1.53
CA LEU A 323 10.15 14.09 0.07
C LEU A 323 9.57 12.81 -0.52
N TYR A 324 10.15 11.68 -0.14
CA TYR A 324 9.79 10.35 -0.58
C TYR A 324 9.91 9.35 0.56
N GLY A 325 9.06 8.35 0.55
CA GLY A 325 9.15 7.24 1.49
C GLY A 325 8.72 5.93 0.87
N GLY A 326 9.17 4.81 1.46
CA GLY A 326 8.75 3.50 1.01
C GLY A 326 8.77 2.44 2.08
N GLU A 327 7.96 1.42 1.86
CA GLU A 327 7.94 0.20 2.66
C GLU A 327 8.44 -0.99 1.83
N MET A 328 9.09 -1.95 2.47
CA MET A 328 9.47 -3.18 1.78
C MET A 328 8.28 -3.96 1.21
N SER A 329 7.07 -3.69 1.70
CA SER A 329 5.81 -4.24 1.20
C SER A 329 5.31 -3.58 -0.10
N ALA A 330 6.17 -2.78 -0.75
CA ALA A 330 5.93 -2.10 -2.02
C ALA A 330 4.90 -0.95 -1.99
N HIS A 331 4.63 -0.37 -0.81
CA HIS A 331 4.02 0.95 -0.73
C HIS A 331 5.10 2.02 -0.93
N HIS A 332 4.85 2.98 -1.81
CA HIS A 332 5.73 4.12 -2.08
C HIS A 332 4.94 5.42 -1.93
N TYR A 333 5.43 6.33 -1.09
CA TYR A 333 4.77 7.56 -0.65
C TYR A 333 5.48 8.76 -1.23
N PHE A 334 4.72 9.73 -1.73
CA PHE A 334 5.27 10.90 -2.40
C PHE A 334 4.70 12.18 -1.80
N ARG A 335 5.57 13.14 -1.44
CA ARG A 335 5.15 14.45 -0.92
C ARG A 335 4.16 15.13 -1.86
N ASP A 336 4.47 15.13 -3.14
CA ASP A 336 3.68 15.80 -4.17
C ASP A 336 2.41 15.03 -4.56
N PHE A 337 2.26 13.78 -4.07
CA PHE A 337 1.02 13.01 -4.11
C PHE A 337 0.25 13.11 -2.78
N SER A 338 0.22 14.30 -2.18
CA SER A 338 -0.42 14.57 -0.89
C SER A 338 0.08 13.64 0.22
N CYS A 339 1.38 13.32 0.22
CA CYS A 339 2.01 12.37 1.14
C CYS A 339 1.33 10.99 1.16
N CYS A 340 0.71 10.58 0.08
CA CYS A 340 0.04 9.31 -0.06
C CYS A 340 0.86 8.31 -0.86
N ASP A 341 0.49 7.03 -0.72
CA ASP A 341 1.04 5.94 -1.50
C ASP A 341 0.41 5.85 -2.90
N SER A 342 1.21 5.39 -3.84
CA SER A 342 0.81 5.10 -5.22
C SER A 342 1.51 3.84 -5.72
N GLY A 343 0.77 2.96 -6.39
CA GLY A 343 1.34 1.86 -7.15
C GLY A 343 1.56 2.21 -8.63
N MET A 344 1.08 3.38 -9.10
CA MET A 344 1.31 3.80 -10.49
C MET A 344 2.58 4.62 -10.67
N ILE A 345 2.98 5.44 -9.71
CA ILE A 345 4.16 6.31 -9.81
C ILE A 345 5.48 5.52 -9.82
N PRO A 346 5.70 4.47 -8.99
CA PRO A 346 7.02 3.82 -8.85
C PRO A 346 7.55 3.26 -10.17
N TRP A 347 6.74 2.53 -10.93
CA TRP A 347 7.20 1.91 -12.17
C TRP A 347 7.47 2.96 -13.27
N LEU A 348 6.73 4.07 -13.31
CA LEU A 348 7.02 5.18 -14.21
C LEU A 348 8.42 5.76 -13.93
N LEU A 349 8.74 6.01 -12.66
CA LEU A 349 10.06 6.51 -12.25
C LEU A 349 11.18 5.50 -12.55
N VAL A 350 10.94 4.21 -12.33
CA VAL A 350 11.92 3.15 -12.65
C VAL A 350 12.15 3.05 -14.15
N THR A 351 11.09 3.12 -14.97
CA THR A 351 11.26 3.11 -16.45
C THR A 351 11.99 4.35 -16.96
N GLU A 352 11.74 5.52 -16.38
CA GLU A 352 12.53 6.73 -16.70
C GLU A 352 14.01 6.54 -16.35
N LEU A 353 14.31 6.01 -15.16
CA LEU A 353 15.68 5.73 -14.74
C LEU A 353 16.38 4.74 -15.67
N MET A 354 15.71 3.66 -16.06
CA MET A 354 16.23 2.68 -17.02
C MET A 354 16.56 3.36 -18.37
N CYS A 355 15.65 4.21 -18.87
CA CYS A 355 15.86 4.94 -20.11
C CYS A 355 17.02 5.94 -20.05
N ARG A 356 17.16 6.69 -18.96
CA ARG A 356 18.23 7.67 -18.76
C ARG A 356 19.60 7.02 -18.60
N SER A 357 19.67 5.96 -17.79
CA SER A 357 20.93 5.26 -17.53
C SER A 357 21.35 4.30 -18.65
N GLY A 358 20.39 3.85 -19.47
CA GLY A 358 20.61 2.78 -20.46
C GLY A 358 20.87 1.40 -19.82
N LYS A 359 20.60 1.25 -18.51
CA LYS A 359 20.81 0.00 -17.76
C LYS A 359 19.51 -0.77 -17.62
N LYS A 360 19.60 -2.08 -17.55
CA LYS A 360 18.52 -2.98 -17.18
C LYS A 360 18.22 -2.90 -15.69
N LEU A 361 17.01 -3.32 -15.26
CA LEU A 361 16.64 -3.28 -13.84
C LEU A 361 17.57 -4.16 -13.00
N SER A 362 17.93 -5.37 -13.49
CA SER A 362 18.88 -6.24 -12.78
C SER A 362 20.27 -5.62 -12.57
N GLU A 363 20.70 -4.73 -13.46
CA GLU A 363 21.97 -4.01 -13.33
C GLU A 363 21.86 -2.85 -12.32
N LEU A 364 20.69 -2.15 -12.30
CA LEU A 364 20.43 -1.05 -11.36
C LEU A 364 20.38 -1.53 -9.90
N VAL A 365 19.82 -2.71 -9.65
CA VAL A 365 19.68 -3.24 -8.28
C VAL A 365 20.74 -4.27 -7.90
N GLY A 366 21.44 -4.88 -8.87
CA GLY A 366 22.29 -6.05 -8.65
C GLY A 366 23.43 -5.83 -7.65
N GLU A 367 24.09 -4.69 -7.69
CA GLU A 367 25.13 -4.33 -6.71
C GLU A 367 24.54 -4.25 -5.30
N ARG A 368 23.37 -3.64 -5.15
CA ARG A 368 22.69 -3.47 -3.87
C ARG A 368 22.21 -4.79 -3.29
N VAL A 369 21.67 -5.68 -4.14
CA VAL A 369 21.30 -7.06 -3.78
C VAL A 369 22.51 -7.85 -3.31
N ALA A 370 23.66 -7.67 -3.95
CA ALA A 370 24.90 -8.32 -3.52
C ALA A 370 25.45 -7.77 -2.21
N MET A 371 25.36 -6.44 -2.01
CA MET A 371 25.87 -5.78 -0.79
C MET A 371 24.98 -6.01 0.44
N TYR A 372 23.66 -6.11 0.25
CA TYR A 372 22.66 -6.23 1.33
C TYR A 372 21.64 -7.32 1.01
N PRO A 373 22.06 -8.59 0.93
CA PRO A 373 21.11 -9.68 0.70
C PRO A 373 20.10 -9.75 1.87
N CYS A 374 18.85 -10.04 1.55
CA CYS A 374 17.77 -10.13 2.53
C CYS A 374 16.91 -11.38 2.33
N SER A 375 16.19 -11.78 3.40
CA SER A 375 15.28 -12.93 3.40
C SER A 375 13.94 -12.68 2.68
N GLY A 376 13.62 -11.42 2.37
CA GLY A 376 12.23 -11.04 2.16
C GLY A 376 11.41 -11.12 3.45
N GLU A 377 10.07 -11.07 3.36
CA GLU A 377 9.18 -11.21 4.50
C GLU A 377 8.75 -12.67 4.69
N ILE A 378 8.99 -13.23 5.87
CA ILE A 378 8.61 -14.60 6.21
C ILE A 378 7.50 -14.55 7.27
N ASN A 379 6.37 -15.17 6.97
CA ASN A 379 5.19 -15.17 7.85
C ASN A 379 5.10 -16.48 8.65
N ARG A 380 4.78 -16.37 9.96
CA ARG A 380 4.59 -17.51 10.85
C ARG A 380 3.36 -17.35 11.73
N LYS A 381 2.53 -18.39 11.81
CA LYS A 381 1.45 -18.50 12.80
C LYS A 381 2.00 -19.01 14.10
N VAL A 382 1.95 -18.21 15.15
CA VAL A 382 2.43 -18.57 16.49
C VAL A 382 1.31 -18.45 17.52
N ALA A 383 1.35 -19.29 18.56
CA ALA A 383 0.33 -19.30 19.61
C ALA A 383 0.41 -18.07 20.53
N ASP A 384 1.63 -17.62 20.86
CA ASP A 384 1.90 -16.48 21.75
C ASP A 384 3.04 -15.62 21.20
N SER A 385 2.66 -14.62 20.41
CA SER A 385 3.61 -13.69 19.80
C SER A 385 4.34 -12.82 20.83
N ALA A 386 3.73 -12.52 21.97
CA ALA A 386 4.36 -11.71 23.02
C ALA A 386 5.48 -12.50 23.72
N ALA A 387 5.25 -13.78 24.00
CA ALA A 387 6.27 -14.65 24.57
C ALA A 387 7.46 -14.83 23.61
N VAL A 388 7.20 -15.02 22.30
CA VAL A 388 8.26 -15.15 21.28
C VAL A 388 9.09 -13.87 21.19
N LEU A 389 8.48 -12.69 21.17
CA LEU A 389 9.22 -11.41 21.17
C LEU A 389 10.08 -11.25 22.41
N ALA A 390 9.55 -11.61 23.60
CA ALA A 390 10.30 -11.54 24.86
C ALA A 390 11.49 -12.53 24.89
N GLU A 391 11.33 -13.73 24.32
CA GLU A 391 12.39 -14.72 24.21
C GLU A 391 13.50 -14.24 23.26
N LEU A 392 13.14 -13.74 22.06
CA LEU A 392 14.09 -13.17 21.11
C LEU A 392 14.85 -11.98 21.72
N GLY A 393 14.17 -11.09 22.43
CA GLY A 393 14.81 -9.96 23.09
C GLY A 393 15.82 -10.36 24.16
N LYS A 394 15.59 -11.49 24.86
CA LYS A 394 16.55 -12.06 25.83
C LYS A 394 17.71 -12.79 25.13
N LYS A 395 17.39 -13.62 24.13
CA LYS A 395 18.40 -14.44 23.42
C LYS A 395 19.44 -13.57 22.70
N TYR A 396 18.99 -12.44 22.15
CA TYR A 396 19.83 -11.50 21.39
C TYR A 396 20.04 -10.17 22.13
N ALA A 397 20.15 -10.22 23.46
CA ALA A 397 20.33 -9.04 24.31
C ALA A 397 21.70 -8.37 24.15
N ASP A 398 22.66 -9.04 23.52
CA ASP A 398 24.00 -8.56 23.19
C ASP A 398 24.06 -7.72 21.90
N GLY A 399 22.99 -7.73 21.09
CA GLY A 399 22.85 -6.88 19.90
C GLY A 399 22.20 -5.52 20.22
N GLU A 400 22.32 -4.58 19.28
CA GLU A 400 21.64 -3.29 19.36
C GLU A 400 20.14 -3.48 19.09
N GLN A 401 19.30 -3.22 20.10
CA GLN A 401 17.85 -3.42 20.04
C GLN A 401 17.10 -2.11 19.76
N ASP A 402 16.09 -2.17 18.87
CA ASP A 402 15.16 -1.10 18.56
C ASP A 402 13.72 -1.66 18.60
N HIS A 403 12.79 -0.91 19.18
CA HIS A 403 11.39 -1.30 19.37
C HIS A 403 10.40 -0.40 18.61
N LEU A 404 10.84 0.27 17.54
CA LEU A 404 9.97 1.16 16.76
C LEU A 404 8.79 0.42 16.14
N ASP A 405 9.03 -0.81 15.62
CA ASP A 405 8.00 -1.69 15.06
C ASP A 405 8.33 -3.16 15.34
N GLY A 406 7.85 -3.67 16.46
CA GLY A 406 8.23 -4.97 16.99
C GLY A 406 9.61 -4.95 17.64
N LEU A 407 10.43 -5.95 17.33
CA LEU A 407 11.81 -6.07 17.81
C LEU A 407 12.77 -6.11 16.61
N SER A 408 13.61 -5.11 16.48
CA SER A 408 14.79 -5.15 15.62
C SER A 408 16.04 -5.37 16.44
N VAL A 409 16.94 -6.23 15.98
CA VAL A 409 18.25 -6.41 16.59
C VAL A 409 19.33 -6.34 15.53
N ALA A 410 20.35 -5.53 15.74
CA ALA A 410 21.44 -5.34 14.82
C ALA A 410 22.80 -5.73 15.43
N TYR A 411 23.62 -6.37 14.60
CA TYR A 411 25.03 -6.68 14.80
C TYR A 411 25.88 -6.06 13.69
N ASP A 412 27.15 -6.20 13.72
CA ASP A 412 28.05 -5.58 12.73
C ASP A 412 27.77 -5.99 11.27
N ASN A 413 27.39 -7.26 11.04
CA ASN A 413 27.27 -7.86 9.70
C ASN A 413 25.91 -8.51 9.39
N TRP A 414 24.98 -8.55 10.36
CA TRP A 414 23.62 -9.02 10.15
C TRP A 414 22.65 -8.33 11.10
N ARG A 415 21.37 -8.27 10.72
CA ARG A 415 20.29 -7.79 11.57
C ARG A 415 19.00 -8.50 11.21
N PHE A 416 18.03 -8.42 12.13
CA PHE A 416 16.67 -8.88 11.89
C PHE A 416 15.63 -7.93 12.49
N ASN A 417 14.41 -8.04 11.97
CA ASN A 417 13.21 -7.48 12.58
C ASN A 417 12.17 -8.58 12.71
N VAL A 418 11.52 -8.66 13.86
CA VAL A 418 10.35 -9.53 14.11
C VAL A 418 9.24 -8.68 14.67
N ARG A 419 8.06 -8.76 14.05
CA ARG A 419 6.88 -8.01 14.49
C ARG A 419 5.59 -8.81 14.35
N VAL A 420 4.55 -8.39 15.05
CA VAL A 420 3.20 -8.90 14.85
C VAL A 420 2.54 -8.11 13.72
N SER A 421 1.82 -8.78 12.82
CA SER A 421 1.07 -8.10 11.78
C SER A 421 -0.10 -7.30 12.38
N ASN A 422 -0.33 -6.08 11.84
CA ASN A 422 -1.45 -5.24 12.27
C ASN A 422 -2.80 -5.66 11.65
N THR A 423 -2.77 -6.52 10.62
CA THR A 423 -3.95 -6.88 9.82
C THR A 423 -4.28 -8.37 9.84
N GLU A 424 -3.29 -9.22 10.16
CA GLU A 424 -3.39 -10.67 10.11
C GLU A 424 -2.81 -11.30 11.41
N PRO A 425 -3.29 -12.47 11.84
CA PRO A 425 -2.82 -13.10 13.07
C PRO A 425 -1.49 -13.86 12.84
N VAL A 426 -0.46 -13.17 12.35
CA VAL A 426 0.86 -13.75 12.04
C VAL A 426 1.99 -12.89 12.58
N MET A 427 3.12 -13.52 12.87
CA MET A 427 4.40 -12.87 13.06
C MET A 427 5.16 -12.79 11.73
N ARG A 428 5.91 -11.73 11.54
CA ARG A 428 6.69 -11.43 10.34
C ARG A 428 8.14 -11.28 10.69
N LEU A 429 8.99 -12.07 10.04
CA LEU A 429 10.44 -12.05 10.16
C LEU A 429 11.06 -11.46 8.90
N ASN A 430 12.02 -10.55 9.08
CA ASN A 430 12.89 -10.04 8.05
C ASN A 430 14.35 -10.10 8.53
N VAL A 431 15.25 -10.58 7.69
CA VAL A 431 16.68 -10.69 7.98
C VAL A 431 17.47 -10.06 6.84
N GLU A 432 18.54 -9.34 7.15
CA GLU A 432 19.51 -8.84 6.15
C GLU A 432 20.93 -8.98 6.65
N THR A 433 21.89 -9.11 5.71
CA THR A 433 23.32 -9.20 5.99
C THR A 433 24.11 -8.25 5.11
N LYS A 434 25.38 -8.00 5.48
CA LYS A 434 26.34 -7.26 4.66
C LYS A 434 27.12 -8.22 3.78
N GLY A 435 26.63 -8.48 2.55
CA GLY A 435 27.31 -9.26 1.50
C GLY A 435 27.42 -10.76 1.74
N ASP A 436 26.82 -11.29 2.81
CA ASP A 436 26.98 -12.70 3.21
C ASP A 436 25.66 -13.47 3.12
N LYS A 437 25.46 -14.20 2.02
CA LYS A 437 24.27 -15.02 1.77
C LYS A 437 24.24 -16.30 2.63
N GLU A 438 25.41 -16.83 3.01
CA GLU A 438 25.48 -18.03 3.85
C GLU A 438 25.08 -17.68 5.28
N LEU A 439 25.58 -16.56 5.80
CA LEU A 439 25.15 -16.00 7.09
C LEU A 439 23.66 -15.68 7.10
N LEU A 440 23.13 -15.08 6.01
CA LEU A 440 21.70 -14.81 5.87
C LEU A 440 20.87 -16.09 6.04
N ALA A 441 21.23 -17.15 5.31
CA ALA A 441 20.52 -18.43 5.37
C ALA A 441 20.60 -19.05 6.78
N ALA A 442 21.81 -19.06 7.39
CA ALA A 442 22.03 -19.61 8.72
C ALA A 442 21.23 -18.85 9.79
N LYS A 443 21.26 -17.51 9.78
CA LYS A 443 20.55 -16.70 10.76
C LYS A 443 19.03 -16.73 10.57
N THR A 444 18.56 -16.79 9.34
CA THR A 444 17.15 -17.00 9.05
C THR A 444 16.65 -18.33 9.63
N ALA A 445 17.37 -19.42 9.41
CA ALA A 445 17.02 -20.73 9.96
C ALA A 445 17.02 -20.73 11.51
N GLU A 446 18.07 -20.16 12.13
CA GLU A 446 18.18 -20.03 13.60
C GLU A 446 16.98 -19.24 14.20
N LEU A 447 16.60 -18.13 13.58
CA LEU A 447 15.48 -17.31 14.04
C LEU A 447 14.14 -18.04 13.88
N LEU A 448 13.94 -18.75 12.76
CA LEU A 448 12.73 -19.53 12.51
C LEU A 448 12.57 -20.69 13.51
N GLU A 449 13.68 -21.29 13.95
CA GLU A 449 13.67 -22.31 15.01
C GLU A 449 13.16 -21.73 16.35
N VAL A 450 13.61 -20.52 16.72
CA VAL A 450 13.17 -19.82 17.94
C VAL A 450 11.72 -19.36 17.83
N ILE A 451 11.33 -18.77 16.69
CA ILE A 451 9.96 -18.30 16.46
C ILE A 451 8.98 -19.48 16.47
N GLY A 452 9.37 -20.61 15.92
CA GLY A 452 8.52 -21.78 15.81
C GLY A 452 7.28 -21.55 14.96
N GLY A 453 6.18 -22.23 15.32
CA GLY A 453 4.88 -22.11 14.65
C GLY A 453 4.86 -22.72 13.25
N GLU A 454 3.76 -22.49 12.54
CA GLU A 454 3.54 -22.99 11.19
C GLU A 454 3.77 -21.87 10.14
N GLU A 455 4.14 -22.26 8.95
CA GLU A 455 4.18 -21.34 7.80
C GLU A 455 2.76 -20.81 7.52
N ALA A 456 2.64 -19.50 7.24
CA ALA A 456 1.35 -18.83 7.14
C ALA A 456 0.97 -18.49 5.70
#